data_e78efe395d4fa4013bc493d8c8359eef
#
_entry.id   e78efe395d4fa4013bc493d8c8359eef
#
_cell.length_a   1.000
_cell.length_b   1.000
_cell.length_c   1.000
_cell.angle_alpha   90.00
_cell.angle_beta   90.00
_cell.angle_gamma   90.00
#
_symmetry.space_group_name_H-M   'P 1'
#
loop_
_entity.id
_entity.type
_entity.pdbx_description
1 polymer ?
#
loop_
_entity_poly.entity_id
_entity_poly.type
_entity_poly.pdbx_seq_one_letter_code
_entity_poly.pdbx_strand_id
1 'polypeptide(L)'
;ELALCTQDPKHFMKEHCYIQHPTKGRMKFALYDFQDELVDTYHNNRYSISMLARQTGKSTCAAGYLLWYAMFNPDQTILIAAHKYSGASEIMQRIRFAYETLPDFIRAGVTAYNKGSLEFDNGSRIVAQSTTENTGRGLSISLAYLDEFAFVRPNIAKEFWTSLSPTLATGGKCIITSTPNMDDDQFAQI
;
A
#
# COMPACT_ATOMS: atom_id res chain seq x y z
N GLU A 1 -10.15 -16.44 -15.54
CA GLU A 1 -9.57 -16.15 -14.22
C GLU A 1 -8.85 -14.79 -14.21
N LEU A 2 -7.91 -14.54 -15.13
CA LEU A 2 -7.21 -13.25 -15.20
C LEU A 2 -8.15 -12.05 -15.32
N ALA A 3 -9.21 -12.17 -16.12
CA ALA A 3 -10.19 -11.10 -16.28
C ALA A 3 -10.94 -10.80 -14.97
N LEU A 4 -11.26 -11.81 -14.16
CA LEU A 4 -11.87 -11.63 -12.85
C LEU A 4 -10.92 -10.92 -11.89
N CYS A 5 -9.67 -11.33 -11.86
CA CYS A 5 -8.64 -10.68 -11.05
C CYS A 5 -8.40 -9.23 -11.45
N THR A 6 -8.44 -8.91 -12.75
CA THR A 6 -8.27 -7.54 -13.23
C THR A 6 -9.38 -6.61 -12.75
N GLN A 7 -10.60 -7.11 -12.65
CA GLN A 7 -11.77 -6.32 -12.28
C GLN A 7 -12.01 -6.25 -10.77
N ASP A 8 -11.57 -7.26 -10.03
CA ASP A 8 -11.88 -7.40 -8.61
C ASP A 8 -10.63 -7.69 -7.78
N PRO A 9 -10.08 -6.68 -7.07
CA PRO A 9 -8.93 -6.88 -6.19
C PRO A 9 -9.21 -7.87 -5.07
N LYS A 10 -10.45 -7.95 -4.56
CA LYS A 10 -10.81 -8.89 -3.49
C LYS A 10 -10.78 -10.33 -3.99
N HIS A 11 -11.24 -10.58 -5.21
CA HIS A 11 -11.14 -11.90 -5.83
C HIS A 11 -9.67 -12.34 -5.94
N PHE A 12 -8.81 -11.46 -6.47
CA PHE A 12 -7.37 -11.71 -6.54
C PHE A 12 -6.76 -12.04 -5.17
N MET A 13 -7.08 -11.25 -4.15
CA MET A 13 -6.55 -11.43 -2.81
C MET A 13 -7.01 -12.74 -2.18
N LYS A 14 -8.31 -13.05 -2.24
CA LYS A 14 -8.90 -14.23 -1.61
C LYS A 14 -8.50 -15.54 -2.32
N GLU A 15 -8.44 -15.53 -3.63
CA GLU A 15 -8.22 -16.75 -4.41
C GLU A 15 -6.74 -17.07 -4.65
N HIS A 16 -5.89 -16.05 -4.76
CA HIS A 16 -4.50 -16.23 -5.22
C HIS A 16 -3.42 -15.79 -4.25
N CYS A 17 -3.73 -14.89 -3.31
CA CYS A 17 -2.73 -14.41 -2.37
C CYS A 17 -2.58 -15.31 -1.15
N TYR A 18 -1.34 -15.38 -0.66
CA TYR A 18 -0.97 -16.01 0.59
C TYR A 18 -0.36 -14.98 1.53
N ILE A 19 -0.55 -15.22 2.81
CA ILE A 19 0.04 -14.43 3.89
C ILE A 19 0.92 -15.32 4.75
N GLN A 20 1.90 -14.71 5.40
CA GLN A 20 2.72 -15.40 6.39
C GLN A 20 2.14 -15.16 7.79
N HIS A 21 1.59 -16.22 8.36
CA HIS A 21 1.09 -16.19 9.74
C HIS A 21 2.22 -16.50 10.72
N PRO A 22 2.33 -15.80 11.86
CA PRO A 22 3.45 -16.00 12.81
C PRO A 22 3.61 -17.42 13.33
N THR A 23 2.51 -18.15 13.50
CA THR A 23 2.52 -19.51 14.07
C THR A 23 2.10 -20.61 13.09
N LYS A 24 1.36 -20.27 12.04
CA LYS A 24 0.83 -21.23 11.07
C LYS A 24 1.58 -21.26 9.73
N GLY A 25 2.55 -20.36 9.58
CA GLY A 25 3.31 -20.23 8.33
C GLY A 25 2.49 -19.67 7.17
N ARG A 26 2.67 -20.24 5.98
CA ARG A 26 1.96 -19.82 4.78
C ARG A 26 0.47 -20.18 4.86
N MET A 27 -0.40 -19.19 4.72
CA MET A 27 -1.85 -19.35 4.74
C MET A 27 -2.50 -18.60 3.57
N LYS A 28 -3.63 -19.11 3.07
CA LYS A 28 -4.44 -18.38 2.11
C LYS A 28 -4.99 -17.10 2.75
N PHE A 29 -5.05 -16.01 1.97
CA PHE A 29 -5.50 -14.72 2.48
C PHE A 29 -7.03 -14.71 2.60
N ALA A 30 -7.54 -15.08 3.76
CA ALA A 30 -8.96 -14.94 4.10
C ALA A 30 -9.20 -13.54 4.68
N LEU A 31 -9.88 -12.67 3.94
CA LEU A 31 -10.23 -11.33 4.42
C LEU A 31 -11.27 -11.43 5.53
N TYR A 32 -11.03 -10.72 6.63
CA TYR A 32 -12.07 -10.44 7.61
C TYR A 32 -13.08 -9.42 7.04
N ASP A 33 -14.28 -9.36 7.58
CA ASP A 33 -15.34 -8.47 7.07
C ASP A 33 -14.88 -7.00 6.98
N PHE A 34 -14.21 -6.50 8.02
CA PHE A 34 -13.68 -5.14 7.99
C PHE A 34 -12.56 -4.93 6.96
N GLN A 35 -11.77 -5.95 6.65
CA GLN A 35 -10.76 -5.88 5.59
C GLN A 35 -11.40 -5.86 4.21
N ASP A 36 -12.50 -6.56 4.05
CA ASP A 36 -13.29 -6.53 2.83
C ASP A 36 -13.83 -5.11 2.55
N GLU A 37 -14.40 -4.46 3.58
CA GLU A 37 -14.84 -3.07 3.51
C GLU A 37 -13.66 -2.10 3.29
N LEU A 38 -12.50 -2.39 3.88
CA LEU A 38 -11.30 -1.59 3.72
C LEU A 38 -10.80 -1.60 2.27
N VAL A 39 -10.78 -2.77 1.63
CA VAL A 39 -10.42 -2.89 0.21
C VAL A 39 -11.41 -2.14 -0.68
N ASP A 40 -12.71 -2.24 -0.40
CA ASP A 40 -13.72 -1.47 -1.13
C ASP A 40 -13.50 0.04 -0.96
N THR A 41 -13.15 0.47 0.24
CA THR A 41 -12.83 1.87 0.51
C THR A 41 -11.61 2.34 -0.30
N TYR A 42 -10.55 1.55 -0.35
CA TYR A 42 -9.36 1.85 -1.15
C TYR A 42 -9.67 1.92 -2.64
N HIS A 43 -10.50 1.00 -3.11
CA HIS A 43 -10.78 0.85 -4.53
C HIS A 43 -11.74 1.92 -5.07
N ASN A 44 -12.78 2.22 -4.33
CA ASN A 44 -13.87 3.09 -4.77
C ASN A 44 -13.66 4.58 -4.48
N ASN A 45 -12.64 4.94 -3.71
CA ASN A 45 -12.36 6.32 -3.35
C ASN A 45 -10.98 6.74 -3.80
N ARG A 46 -10.86 7.98 -4.26
CA ARG A 46 -9.58 8.59 -4.62
C ARG A 46 -8.74 8.89 -3.38
N TYR A 47 -9.37 9.38 -2.33
CA TYR A 47 -8.75 9.63 -1.04
C TYR A 47 -9.47 8.82 0.02
N SER A 48 -8.72 8.10 0.82
CA SER A 48 -9.23 7.37 1.97
C SER A 48 -8.35 7.58 3.18
N ILE A 49 -8.99 7.79 4.32
CA ILE A 49 -8.33 7.89 5.60
C ILE A 49 -8.97 6.89 6.55
N SER A 50 -8.16 6.08 7.21
CA SER A 50 -8.64 5.00 8.07
C SER A 50 -7.94 5.05 9.42
N MET A 51 -8.72 5.17 10.47
CA MET A 51 -8.26 5.04 11.84
C MET A 51 -8.49 3.60 12.30
N LEU A 52 -7.41 2.88 12.51
CA LEU A 52 -7.45 1.45 12.79
C LEU A 52 -6.62 1.10 14.03
N ALA A 53 -7.10 0.15 14.81
CA ALA A 53 -6.35 -0.36 15.94
C ALA A 53 -5.08 -1.10 15.50
N ARG A 54 -4.14 -1.27 16.43
CA ARG A 54 -2.94 -2.08 16.20
C ARG A 54 -3.32 -3.56 16.01
N GLN A 55 -2.48 -4.28 15.26
CA GLN A 55 -2.61 -5.74 15.04
C GLN A 55 -3.93 -6.18 14.39
N THR A 56 -4.56 -5.31 13.62
CA THR A 56 -5.79 -5.64 12.89
C THR A 56 -5.53 -6.25 11.50
N GLY A 57 -4.26 -6.39 11.10
CA GLY A 57 -3.93 -6.88 9.75
C GLY A 57 -4.07 -5.82 8.65
N LYS A 58 -4.10 -4.53 9.01
CA LYS A 58 -4.17 -3.42 8.06
C LYS A 58 -3.03 -3.44 7.04
N SER A 59 -1.80 -3.68 7.49
CA SER A 59 -0.62 -3.73 6.63
C SER A 59 -0.64 -4.91 5.65
N THR A 60 -1.16 -6.05 6.09
CA THR A 60 -1.35 -7.23 5.24
C THR A 60 -2.41 -6.97 4.17
N CYS A 61 -3.52 -6.36 4.55
CA CYS A 61 -4.59 -5.97 3.65
C CYS A 61 -4.09 -4.95 2.60
N ALA A 62 -3.37 -3.93 3.05
CA ALA A 62 -2.77 -2.94 2.17
C ALA A 62 -1.77 -3.58 1.20
N ALA A 63 -0.90 -4.48 1.68
CA ALA A 63 0.08 -5.16 0.84
C ALA A 63 -0.59 -5.93 -0.31
N GLY A 64 -1.66 -6.65 -0.05
CA GLY A 64 -2.41 -7.36 -1.07
C GLY A 64 -3.03 -6.43 -2.11
N TYR A 65 -3.64 -5.35 -1.67
CA TYR A 65 -4.24 -4.35 -2.56
C TYR A 65 -3.19 -3.62 -3.41
N LEU A 66 -2.07 -3.20 -2.81
CA LEU A 66 -0.99 -2.50 -3.53
C LEU A 66 -0.33 -3.41 -4.57
N LEU A 67 -0.14 -4.69 -4.27
CA LEU A 67 0.35 -5.67 -5.23
C LEU A 67 -0.61 -5.81 -6.41
N TRP A 68 -1.90 -5.95 -6.14
CA TRP A 68 -2.93 -5.99 -7.18
C TRP A 68 -2.88 -4.74 -8.05
N TYR A 69 -2.81 -3.56 -7.43
CA TYR A 69 -2.80 -2.28 -8.14
C TYR A 69 -1.62 -2.17 -9.10
N ALA A 70 -0.44 -2.58 -8.67
CA ALA A 70 0.76 -2.56 -9.51
C ALA A 70 0.71 -3.59 -10.64
N MET A 71 0.24 -4.79 -10.37
CA MET A 71 0.25 -5.88 -11.35
C MET A 71 -0.81 -5.71 -12.45
N PHE A 72 -1.98 -5.19 -12.10
CA PHE A 72 -3.13 -5.10 -13.02
C PHE A 72 -3.37 -3.72 -13.62
N ASN A 73 -2.56 -2.72 -13.25
CA ASN A 73 -2.61 -1.39 -13.84
C ASN A 73 -1.22 -1.02 -14.36
N PRO A 74 -1.04 -0.79 -15.66
CA PRO A 74 0.27 -0.47 -16.21
C PRO A 74 0.72 0.96 -15.86
N ASP A 75 2.03 1.16 -15.85
CA ASP A 75 2.69 2.47 -15.72
C ASP A 75 2.32 3.23 -14.45
N GLN A 76 2.10 2.50 -13.34
CA GLN A 76 1.78 3.10 -12.04
C GLN A 76 3.03 3.21 -11.16
N THR A 77 3.18 4.34 -10.48
CA THR A 77 4.18 4.52 -9.43
C THR A 77 3.49 4.56 -8.09
N ILE A 78 3.76 3.56 -7.25
CA ILE A 78 3.19 3.41 -5.92
C ILE A 78 4.25 3.75 -4.89
N LEU A 79 3.98 4.74 -4.05
CA LEU A 79 4.82 5.12 -2.93
C LEU A 79 4.24 4.54 -1.63
N ILE A 80 5.06 3.80 -0.90
CA ILE A 80 4.77 3.40 0.48
C ILE A 80 5.64 4.27 1.38
N ALA A 81 5.02 5.12 2.18
CA ALA A 81 5.69 5.95 3.17
C ALA A 81 5.19 5.62 4.57
N ALA A 82 6.10 5.34 5.48
CA ALA A 82 5.79 5.06 6.88
C ALA A 82 6.56 6.02 7.77
N HIS A 83 6.08 6.19 9.00
CA HIS A 83 6.75 6.97 10.05
C HIS A 83 8.24 6.57 10.19
N LYS A 84 8.53 5.27 10.15
CA LYS A 84 9.90 4.73 10.11
C LYS A 84 10.08 3.86 8.87
N TYR A 85 11.28 3.87 8.29
CA TYR A 85 11.60 3.02 7.15
C TYR A 85 11.34 1.53 7.42
N SER A 86 11.54 1.07 8.65
CA SER A 86 11.24 -0.31 9.05
C SER A 86 9.77 -0.69 8.81
N GLY A 87 8.84 0.24 9.04
CA GLY A 87 7.42 0.02 8.74
C GLY A 87 7.14 -0.10 7.25
N ALA A 88 7.72 0.79 6.44
CA ALA A 88 7.61 0.71 4.97
C ALA A 88 8.26 -0.57 4.42
N SER A 89 9.42 -0.94 4.94
CA SER A 89 10.13 -2.17 4.57
C SER A 89 9.33 -3.43 4.93
N GLU A 90 8.63 -3.43 6.06
CA GLU A 90 7.76 -4.54 6.45
C GLU A 90 6.59 -4.73 5.47
N ILE A 91 5.96 -3.65 5.05
CA ILE A 91 4.90 -3.71 4.02
C ILE A 91 5.47 -4.26 2.71
N MET A 92 6.64 -3.80 2.28
CA MET A 92 7.33 -4.34 1.10
C MET A 92 7.62 -5.83 1.23
N GLN A 93 8.03 -6.30 2.40
CA GLN A 93 8.27 -7.73 2.65
C GLN A 93 6.98 -8.54 2.50
N ARG A 94 5.85 -8.04 2.99
CA ARG A 94 4.54 -8.68 2.82
C ARG A 94 4.12 -8.72 1.35
N ILE A 95 4.38 -7.66 0.60
CA ILE A 95 4.14 -7.60 -0.85
C ILE A 95 4.98 -8.65 -1.57
N ARG A 96 6.28 -8.73 -1.27
CA ARG A 96 7.18 -9.74 -1.87
C ARG A 96 6.74 -11.16 -1.56
N PHE A 97 6.37 -11.42 -0.32
CA PHE A 97 5.86 -12.74 0.07
C PHE A 97 4.60 -13.12 -0.71
N ALA A 98 3.64 -12.21 -0.81
CA ALA A 98 2.43 -12.44 -1.60
C ALA A 98 2.77 -12.65 -3.08
N TYR A 99 3.68 -11.85 -3.65
CA TYR A 99 4.12 -11.99 -5.04
C TYR A 99 4.80 -13.33 -5.31
N GLU A 100 5.77 -13.73 -4.47
CA GLU A 100 6.52 -14.98 -4.63
C GLU A 100 5.65 -16.24 -4.52
N THR A 101 4.55 -16.14 -3.78
CA THR A 101 3.62 -17.27 -3.57
C THR A 101 2.45 -17.30 -4.55
N LEU A 102 2.38 -16.35 -5.49
CA LEU A 102 1.37 -16.37 -6.55
C LEU A 102 1.58 -17.57 -7.49
N PRO A 103 0.49 -18.13 -8.04
CA PRO A 103 0.57 -19.09 -9.14
C PRO A 103 1.27 -18.49 -10.36
N ASP A 104 2.05 -19.29 -11.09
CA ASP A 104 2.84 -18.82 -12.24
C ASP A 104 1.99 -18.18 -13.33
N PHE A 105 0.77 -18.65 -13.55
CA PHE A 105 -0.11 -18.13 -14.60
C PHE A 105 -0.62 -16.70 -14.35
N ILE A 106 -0.56 -16.21 -13.09
CA ILE A 106 -1.05 -14.89 -12.72
C ILE A 106 0.08 -13.94 -12.32
N ARG A 107 1.24 -14.49 -11.97
CA ARG A 107 2.38 -13.72 -11.49
C ARG A 107 3.00 -12.91 -12.63
N ALA A 108 2.92 -11.57 -12.53
CA ALA A 108 3.57 -10.67 -13.48
C ALA A 108 5.10 -10.78 -13.44
N GLY A 109 5.76 -10.55 -14.56
CA GLY A 109 7.22 -10.48 -14.61
C GLY A 109 7.75 -9.25 -13.87
N VAL A 110 8.94 -9.37 -13.25
CA VAL A 110 9.63 -8.28 -12.57
C VAL A 110 10.93 -7.95 -13.30
N THR A 111 11.23 -6.65 -13.42
CA THR A 111 12.44 -6.12 -14.03
C THR A 111 13.47 -5.68 -12.99
N ALA A 112 13.02 -5.32 -11.78
CA ALA A 112 13.87 -5.05 -10.64
C ALA A 112 13.21 -5.55 -9.35
N TYR A 113 14.01 -6.19 -8.51
CA TYR A 113 13.56 -6.80 -7.29
C TYR A 113 14.59 -6.57 -6.18
N ASN A 114 14.31 -5.66 -5.28
CA ASN A 114 15.20 -5.37 -4.16
C ASN A 114 14.41 -5.06 -2.88
N LYS A 115 15.13 -4.77 -1.79
CA LYS A 115 14.53 -4.58 -0.47
C LYS A 115 13.56 -3.38 -0.39
N GLY A 116 13.84 -2.33 -1.11
CA GLY A 116 13.08 -1.06 -1.06
C GLY A 116 12.26 -0.76 -2.30
N SER A 117 12.36 -1.59 -3.35
CA SER A 117 11.59 -1.38 -4.58
C SER A 117 11.31 -2.67 -5.33
N LEU A 118 10.20 -2.67 -6.04
CA LEU A 118 9.75 -3.76 -6.89
C LEU A 118 9.21 -3.16 -8.18
N GLU A 119 9.82 -3.51 -9.32
CA GLU A 119 9.42 -3.02 -10.63
C GLU A 119 8.91 -4.16 -11.48
N PHE A 120 7.75 -3.94 -12.11
CA PHE A 120 7.08 -4.92 -12.96
C PHE A 120 7.34 -4.65 -14.44
N ASP A 121 7.21 -5.67 -15.27
CA ASP A 121 7.38 -5.58 -16.73
C ASP A 121 6.28 -4.76 -17.42
N ASN A 122 5.17 -4.49 -16.76
CA ASN A 122 4.12 -3.58 -17.24
C ASN A 122 4.44 -2.08 -17.04
N GLY A 123 5.63 -1.75 -16.53
CA GLY A 123 6.07 -0.39 -16.24
C GLY A 123 5.69 0.13 -14.84
N SER A 124 4.91 -0.63 -14.07
CA SER A 124 4.55 -0.24 -12.71
C SER A 124 5.67 -0.55 -11.72
N ARG A 125 5.78 0.28 -10.68
CA ARG A 125 6.76 0.10 -9.61
C ARG A 125 6.18 0.43 -8.24
N ILE A 126 6.69 -0.23 -7.22
CA ILE A 126 6.39 0.04 -5.81
C ILE A 126 7.70 0.44 -5.13
N VAL A 127 7.70 1.57 -4.43
CA VAL A 127 8.86 2.13 -3.74
C VAL A 127 8.51 2.36 -2.27
N ALA A 128 9.37 1.91 -1.36
CA ALA A 128 9.22 2.13 0.07
C ALA A 128 10.21 3.18 0.57
N GLN A 129 9.71 4.17 1.31
CA GLN A 129 10.48 5.25 1.90
C GLN A 129 10.00 5.54 3.33
N SER A 130 10.88 6.15 4.15
CA SER A 130 10.42 6.79 5.39
C SER A 130 9.80 8.14 5.07
N THR A 131 8.84 8.57 5.89
CA THR A 131 8.20 9.88 5.71
C THR A 131 9.13 11.00 6.18
N THR A 132 9.63 11.77 5.24
CA THR A 132 10.45 12.97 5.44
C THR A 132 9.88 14.10 4.59
N GLU A 133 10.37 15.31 4.78
CA GLU A 133 10.01 16.47 3.94
C GLU A 133 10.34 16.30 2.45
N ASN A 134 11.28 15.40 2.13
CA ASN A 134 11.73 15.12 0.76
C ASN A 134 11.16 13.84 0.15
N THR A 135 10.36 13.10 0.90
CA THR A 135 9.79 11.84 0.43
C THR A 135 8.89 12.06 -0.79
N GLY A 136 9.07 11.23 -1.81
CA GLY A 136 8.29 11.31 -3.04
C GLY A 136 8.68 12.43 -3.99
N ARG A 137 9.61 13.32 -3.63
CA ARG A 137 10.10 14.37 -4.54
C ARG A 137 10.72 13.76 -5.80
N GLY A 138 10.35 14.31 -6.94
CA GLY A 138 10.81 13.82 -8.25
C GLY A 138 10.10 12.54 -8.75
N LEU A 139 9.15 12.00 -7.99
CA LEU A 139 8.31 10.88 -8.42
C LEU A 139 6.95 11.39 -8.91
N SER A 140 6.51 10.86 -10.04
CA SER A 140 5.13 11.01 -10.50
C SER A 140 4.28 9.92 -9.87
N ILE A 141 3.67 10.21 -8.71
CA ILE A 141 3.00 9.21 -7.88
C ILE A 141 1.56 9.00 -8.35
N SER A 142 1.22 7.74 -8.66
CA SER A 142 -0.13 7.32 -9.02
C SER A 142 -0.95 6.91 -7.80
N LEU A 143 -0.30 6.31 -6.80
CA LEU A 143 -0.91 5.92 -5.53
C LEU A 143 0.12 6.10 -4.41
N ALA A 144 -0.27 6.82 -3.36
CA ALA A 144 0.49 6.94 -2.13
C ALA A 144 -0.21 6.19 -1.00
N TYR A 145 0.52 5.31 -0.32
CA TYR A 145 0.09 4.65 0.90
C TYR A 145 0.91 5.18 2.07
N LEU A 146 0.24 5.89 2.98
CA LEU A 146 0.85 6.53 4.14
C LEU A 146 0.48 5.73 5.40
N ASP A 147 1.47 5.04 5.97
CA ASP A 147 1.27 4.22 7.17
C ASP A 147 1.74 4.94 8.44
N GLU A 148 0.97 4.81 9.50
CA GLU A 148 1.22 5.42 10.81
C GLU A 148 1.48 6.95 10.71
N PHE A 149 0.69 7.64 9.87
CA PHE A 149 0.88 9.05 9.58
C PHE A 149 0.69 9.96 10.79
N ALA A 150 -0.16 9.57 11.74
CA ALA A 150 -0.36 10.30 13.01
C ALA A 150 0.91 10.38 13.88
N PHE A 151 1.89 9.49 13.66
CA PHE A 151 3.16 9.47 14.41
C PHE A 151 4.29 10.25 13.74
N VAL A 152 4.07 10.79 12.55
CA VAL A 152 5.04 11.66 11.89
C VAL A 152 5.07 13.00 12.62
N ARG A 153 6.27 13.54 12.83
CA ARG A 153 6.41 14.86 13.50
C ARG A 153 5.58 15.91 12.76
N PRO A 154 4.82 16.78 13.48
CA PRO A 154 3.87 17.70 12.87
C PRO A 154 4.44 18.61 11.77
N ASN A 155 5.66 19.13 11.97
CA ASN A 155 6.32 19.95 10.96
C ASN A 155 6.64 19.16 9.68
N ILE A 156 7.16 17.92 9.83
CA ILE A 156 7.48 17.04 8.69
C ILE A 156 6.19 16.59 8.00
N ALA A 157 5.17 16.19 8.77
CA ALA A 157 3.89 15.75 8.22
C ALA A 157 3.22 16.84 7.37
N LYS A 158 3.24 18.09 7.85
CA LYS A 158 2.68 19.23 7.12
C LYS A 158 3.43 19.50 5.83
N GLU A 159 4.77 19.56 5.86
CA GLU A 159 5.59 19.79 4.67
C GLU A 159 5.46 18.64 3.67
N PHE A 160 5.49 17.40 4.15
CA PHE A 160 5.28 16.22 3.33
C PHE A 160 3.91 16.27 2.62
N TRP A 161 2.83 16.53 3.34
CA TRP A 161 1.49 16.62 2.78
C TRP A 161 1.38 17.75 1.75
N THR A 162 1.96 18.90 2.03
CA THR A 162 2.00 20.02 1.10
C THR A 162 2.76 19.69 -0.18
N SER A 163 3.82 18.90 -0.09
CA SER A 163 4.60 18.45 -1.24
C SER A 163 3.93 17.33 -2.04
N LEU A 164 3.24 16.43 -1.36
CA LEU A 164 2.58 15.27 -1.98
C LEU A 164 1.27 15.64 -2.67
N SER A 165 0.46 16.48 -2.04
CA SER A 165 -0.88 16.82 -2.49
C SER A 165 -0.94 17.32 -3.94
N PRO A 166 -0.07 18.22 -4.41
CA PRO A 166 -0.04 18.63 -5.81
C PRO A 166 0.30 17.49 -6.78
N THR A 167 1.14 16.56 -6.38
CA THR A 167 1.51 15.39 -7.18
C THR A 167 0.31 14.48 -7.43
N LEU A 168 -0.61 14.43 -6.47
CA LEU A 168 -1.85 13.68 -6.58
C LEU A 168 -2.95 14.43 -7.36
N ALA A 169 -2.79 15.73 -7.61
CA ALA A 169 -3.78 16.56 -8.28
C ALA A 169 -4.07 16.10 -9.72
N THR A 170 -3.14 15.42 -10.36
CA THR A 170 -3.27 14.87 -11.73
C THR A 170 -4.08 13.57 -11.81
N GLY A 171 -4.73 13.15 -10.72
CA GLY A 171 -5.56 11.95 -10.67
C GLY A 171 -5.05 10.85 -9.76
N GLY A 172 -3.96 11.09 -9.02
CA GLY A 172 -3.38 10.14 -8.09
C GLY A 172 -4.31 9.78 -6.93
N LYS A 173 -4.14 8.57 -6.40
CA LYS A 173 -4.88 8.04 -5.26
C LYS A 173 -4.04 8.14 -3.99
N CYS A 174 -4.68 8.41 -2.85
CA CYS A 174 -4.01 8.43 -1.55
C CYS A 174 -4.78 7.62 -0.52
N ILE A 175 -4.06 6.73 0.15
CA ILE A 175 -4.57 5.91 1.24
C ILE A 175 -3.76 6.25 2.48
N ILE A 176 -4.41 6.78 3.51
CA ILE A 176 -3.79 7.14 4.78
C ILE A 176 -4.33 6.22 5.87
N THR A 177 -3.43 5.57 6.60
CA THR A 177 -3.81 4.75 7.74
C THR A 177 -2.99 5.11 8.95
N SER A 178 -3.62 5.13 10.12
CA SER A 178 -2.91 5.25 11.38
C SER A 178 -3.73 4.71 12.54
N THR A 179 -3.04 4.36 13.62
CA THR A 179 -3.65 4.35 14.95
C THR A 179 -3.75 5.80 15.43
N PRO A 180 -4.75 6.16 16.25
CA PRO A 180 -4.87 7.53 16.77
C PRO A 180 -3.68 7.88 17.66
N ASN A 181 -3.25 9.14 17.60
CA ASN A 181 -2.16 9.68 18.41
C ASN A 181 -2.61 10.95 19.14
N MET A 182 -2.76 12.08 18.45
CA MET A 182 -3.19 13.36 19.01
C MET A 182 -4.32 13.96 18.14
N ASP A 183 -5.20 14.74 18.77
CA ASP A 183 -6.33 15.35 18.08
C ASP A 183 -5.93 16.52 17.18
N ASP A 184 -4.76 17.09 17.37
CA ASP A 184 -4.22 18.24 16.62
C ASP A 184 -3.10 17.89 15.64
N ASP A 185 -2.82 16.60 15.45
CA ASP A 185 -1.83 16.19 14.45
C ASP A 185 -2.34 16.32 13.02
N GLN A 186 -1.45 16.24 12.03
CA GLN A 186 -1.82 16.38 10.62
C GLN A 186 -2.79 15.29 10.15
N PHE A 187 -2.74 14.12 10.75
CA PHE A 187 -3.67 13.02 10.44
C PHE A 187 -5.11 13.38 10.84
N ALA A 188 -5.27 14.05 12.00
CA ALA A 188 -6.57 14.49 12.46
C ALA A 188 -7.12 15.71 11.68
N GLN A 189 -6.25 16.46 10.98
CA GLN A 189 -6.59 17.66 10.21
C GLN A 189 -6.92 17.40 8.75
N ILE A 190 -6.61 16.21 8.23
CA ILE A 190 -6.92 15.79 6.87
C ILE A 190 -8.35 15.26 6.79
#